data_b3f1d6178e2a6df5f1d936e480ca60c3
#
_entry.id   b3f1d6178e2a6df5f1d936e480ca60c3
#
_cell.length_a   1.000
_cell.length_b   1.000
_cell.length_c   1.000
_cell.angle_alpha   90.00
_cell.angle_beta   90.00
_cell.angle_gamma   90.00
#
_symmetry.space_group_name_H-M   'P 1'
#
loop_
_entity.id
_entity.type
_entity.pdbx_description
1 polymer ?
#
loop_
_entity_poly.entity_id
_entity_poly.type
_entity_poly.pdbx_seq_one_letter_code
_entity_poly.pdbx_strand_id
1 'polypeptide(L)'
;MRSFAWPSLCLSYSWIVYYIAHAHDGIVLWDGEANAVAHTLAWCVNFASFFFLYPSVFNLKEVAAVEKPRLHLWETGIIRITRHPQMVGQVMWSAAHLAMVGSTFNALTMALLVGHHLFACWNGDRRLLAEHGEDFVAVRERTSVVPFQAIVEGRQTLPPDYYKELVRAPYALIAVGTLGAYAAHPWMQAGAALFRNTGLVEGGVL
;
A
#
# COMPACT_ATOMS: atom_id res chain seq x y z
N MET A 1 9.14 -4.33 -23.58
CA MET A 1 8.66 -4.10 -22.21
C MET A 1 9.44 -4.82 -21.09
N ARG A 2 10.59 -5.47 -21.37
CA ARG A 2 11.38 -6.19 -20.33
C ARG A 2 12.49 -5.37 -19.64
N SER A 3 12.79 -4.16 -20.09
CA SER A 3 13.97 -3.39 -19.62
C SER A 3 13.74 -2.48 -18.41
N PHE A 4 12.49 -2.28 -17.96
CA PHE A 4 12.19 -1.39 -16.82
C PHE A 4 12.09 -2.10 -15.47
N ALA A 5 12.02 -3.42 -15.42
CA ALA A 5 11.86 -4.16 -14.17
C ALA A 5 13.10 -4.06 -13.25
N TRP A 6 14.29 -4.20 -13.82
CA TRP A 6 15.54 -4.16 -13.07
C TRP A 6 15.84 -2.79 -12.43
N PRO A 7 15.74 -1.65 -13.16
CA PRO A 7 15.91 -0.35 -12.53
C PRO A 7 14.92 -0.10 -11.38
N SER A 8 13.66 -0.51 -11.56
CA SER A 8 12.64 -0.35 -10.51
C SER A 8 12.96 -1.19 -9.27
N LEU A 9 13.42 -2.42 -9.45
CA LEU A 9 13.83 -3.29 -8.33
C LEU A 9 15.05 -2.72 -7.60
N CYS A 10 16.06 -2.25 -8.33
CA CYS A 10 17.24 -1.63 -7.73
C CYS A 10 16.87 -0.37 -6.94
N LEU A 11 16.00 0.47 -7.51
CA LEU A 11 15.54 1.69 -6.85
C LEU A 11 14.74 1.38 -5.58
N SER A 12 13.85 0.40 -5.65
CA SER A 12 13.07 -0.05 -4.48
C SER A 12 13.96 -0.61 -3.39
N TYR A 13 14.94 -1.44 -3.77
CA TYR A 13 15.90 -1.99 -2.81
C TYR A 13 16.75 -0.90 -2.16
N SER A 14 17.33 0.01 -2.95
CA SER A 14 18.13 1.13 -2.43
C SER A 14 17.32 2.02 -1.49
N TRP A 15 16.05 2.27 -1.83
CA TRP A 15 15.16 3.05 -0.98
C TRP A 15 14.86 2.33 0.34
N ILE A 16 14.61 1.03 0.33
CA ILE A 16 14.40 0.22 1.55
C ILE A 16 15.64 0.26 2.43
N VAL A 17 16.83 0.05 1.86
CA VAL A 17 18.09 0.09 2.60
C VAL A 17 18.31 1.47 3.22
N TYR A 18 18.12 2.52 2.45
CA TYR A 18 18.25 3.90 2.93
C TYR A 18 17.24 4.21 4.04
N TYR A 19 15.99 3.81 3.88
CA TYR A 19 14.96 3.97 4.91
C TYR A 19 15.32 3.26 6.21
N ILE A 20 15.75 1.99 6.14
CA ILE A 20 16.17 1.21 7.32
C ILE A 20 17.32 1.91 8.07
N ALA A 21 18.26 2.49 7.31
CA ALA A 21 19.41 3.19 7.88
C ALA A 21 19.01 4.48 8.62
N HIS A 22 18.05 5.22 8.09
CA HIS A 22 17.75 6.61 8.48
C HIS A 22 16.37 6.81 9.14
N ALA A 23 15.57 5.76 9.37
CA ALA A 23 14.18 5.88 9.85
C ALA A 23 14.04 6.67 11.17
N HIS A 24 15.08 6.70 12.01
CA HIS A 24 15.09 7.41 13.28
C HIS A 24 15.87 8.73 13.22
N ASP A 25 16.36 9.13 12.04
CA ASP A 25 17.13 10.36 11.88
C ASP A 25 16.25 11.62 12.01
N GLY A 26 16.93 12.74 12.31
CA GLY A 26 16.31 14.03 12.44
C GLY A 26 15.73 14.28 13.83
N ILE A 27 14.77 15.19 13.89
CA ILE A 27 14.13 15.60 15.16
C ILE A 27 13.05 14.58 15.50
N VAL A 28 13.08 14.08 16.73
CA VAL A 28 11.99 13.26 17.28
C VAL A 28 10.82 14.18 17.60
N LEU A 29 9.68 13.94 16.96
CA LEU A 29 8.44 14.68 17.15
C LEU A 29 7.57 14.01 18.21
N TRP A 30 7.53 12.67 18.22
CA TRP A 30 6.88 11.84 19.22
C TRP A 30 7.44 10.41 19.16
N ASP A 31 7.20 9.66 20.22
CA ASP A 31 7.50 8.24 20.30
C ASP A 31 6.19 7.48 20.58
N GLY A 32 5.71 6.75 19.58
CA GLY A 32 4.50 5.94 19.68
C GLY A 32 4.77 4.54 20.24
N GLU A 33 6.01 4.07 20.24
CA GLU A 33 6.37 2.72 20.66
C GLU A 33 6.13 2.51 22.17
N ALA A 34 6.26 3.57 22.97
CA ALA A 34 6.02 3.52 24.40
C ALA A 34 4.54 3.35 24.79
N ASN A 35 3.60 3.57 23.85
CA ASN A 35 2.17 3.50 24.13
C ASN A 35 1.57 2.20 23.60
N ALA A 36 1.20 1.28 24.50
CA ALA A 36 0.65 -0.03 24.15
C ALA A 36 -0.66 0.05 23.32
N VAL A 37 -1.50 1.06 23.56
CA VAL A 37 -2.74 1.27 22.78
C VAL A 37 -2.40 1.72 21.37
N ALA A 38 -1.51 2.71 21.22
CA ALA A 38 -1.03 3.17 19.91
C ALA A 38 -0.39 2.02 19.12
N HIS A 39 0.43 1.22 19.78
CA HIS A 39 1.06 0.03 19.20
C HIS A 39 0.02 -0.96 18.66
N THR A 40 -0.98 -1.32 19.48
CA THR A 40 -2.04 -2.25 19.05
C THR A 40 -2.84 -1.69 17.88
N LEU A 41 -3.22 -0.41 17.93
CA LEU A 41 -3.94 0.25 16.85
C LEU A 41 -3.12 0.28 15.55
N ALA A 42 -1.83 0.62 15.63
CA ALA A 42 -0.93 0.62 14.48
C ALA A 42 -0.85 -0.78 13.82
N TRP A 43 -0.78 -1.85 14.62
CA TRP A 43 -0.82 -3.21 14.11
C TRP A 43 -2.15 -3.57 13.45
N CYS A 44 -3.28 -3.19 14.03
CA CYS A 44 -4.59 -3.41 13.42
C CYS A 44 -4.71 -2.67 12.08
N VAL A 45 -4.26 -1.41 12.03
CA VAL A 45 -4.27 -0.60 10.80
C VAL A 45 -3.33 -1.21 9.75
N ASN A 46 -2.13 -1.63 10.13
CA ASN A 46 -1.19 -2.30 9.23
C ASN A 46 -1.76 -3.63 8.72
N PHE A 47 -2.34 -4.45 9.58
CA PHE A 47 -2.98 -5.69 9.16
C PHE A 47 -4.05 -5.41 8.10
N ALA A 48 -4.94 -4.46 8.35
CA ALA A 48 -5.96 -4.06 7.39
C ALA A 48 -5.37 -3.49 6.10
N SER A 49 -4.27 -2.72 6.17
CA SER A 49 -3.64 -2.10 5.00
C SER A 49 -3.19 -3.11 3.97
N PHE A 50 -2.72 -4.28 4.38
CA PHE A 50 -2.26 -5.33 3.46
C PHE A 50 -3.40 -5.94 2.65
N PHE A 51 -4.63 -5.94 3.17
CA PHE A 51 -5.81 -6.34 2.39
C PHE A 51 -6.18 -5.36 1.28
N PHE A 52 -5.70 -4.13 1.35
CA PHE A 52 -5.79 -3.15 0.27
C PHE A 52 -4.56 -3.20 -0.66
N LEU A 53 -3.35 -3.40 -0.10
CA LEU A 53 -2.10 -3.36 -0.87
C LEU A 53 -1.96 -4.52 -1.86
N TYR A 54 -2.25 -5.75 -1.43
CA TYR A 54 -1.82 -6.95 -2.15
C TYR A 54 -2.85 -7.70 -3.00
N PRO A 55 -4.17 -7.48 -2.93
CA PRO A 55 -5.11 -8.24 -3.76
C PRO A 55 -4.82 -8.13 -5.25
N SER A 56 -4.44 -6.94 -5.71
CA SER A 56 -4.07 -6.70 -7.11
C SER A 56 -2.76 -7.38 -7.54
N VAL A 57 -1.88 -7.70 -6.59
CA VAL A 57 -0.62 -8.40 -6.85
C VAL A 57 -0.85 -9.89 -7.04
N PHE A 58 -1.71 -10.50 -6.20
CA PHE A 58 -1.99 -11.93 -6.23
C PHE A 58 -3.15 -12.34 -7.13
N ASN A 59 -4.02 -11.39 -7.47
CA ASN A 59 -5.16 -11.65 -8.34
C ASN A 59 -5.42 -10.45 -9.25
N LEU A 60 -5.06 -10.59 -10.52
CA LEU A 60 -5.24 -9.55 -11.54
C LEU A 60 -6.69 -9.06 -11.69
N LYS A 61 -7.68 -9.83 -11.20
CA LYS A 61 -9.09 -9.42 -11.15
C LYS A 61 -9.37 -8.32 -10.12
N GLU A 62 -8.45 -8.06 -9.22
CA GLU A 62 -8.53 -6.98 -8.22
C GLU A 62 -7.90 -5.66 -8.70
N VAL A 63 -7.67 -5.51 -9.97
CA VAL A 63 -7.27 -4.25 -10.61
C VAL A 63 -8.41 -3.69 -11.44
N ALA A 64 -8.51 -2.35 -11.52
CA ALA A 64 -9.62 -1.68 -12.20
C ALA A 64 -9.67 -1.99 -13.70
N ALA A 65 -8.53 -2.23 -14.34
CA ALA A 65 -8.46 -2.55 -15.75
C ALA A 65 -7.39 -3.61 -16.05
N VAL A 66 -7.71 -4.59 -16.88
CA VAL A 66 -6.78 -5.60 -17.39
C VAL A 66 -6.91 -5.68 -18.91
N GLU A 67 -5.84 -5.40 -19.64
CA GLU A 67 -5.85 -5.29 -21.09
C GLU A 67 -5.66 -6.61 -21.85
N LYS A 68 -5.27 -7.69 -21.17
CA LYS A 68 -4.94 -8.95 -21.85
C LYS A 68 -5.80 -10.11 -21.37
N PRO A 69 -6.36 -10.93 -22.27
CA PRO A 69 -6.29 -10.87 -23.75
C PRO A 69 -7.23 -9.82 -24.36
N ARG A 70 -8.15 -9.25 -23.58
CA ARG A 70 -9.07 -8.16 -23.92
C ARG A 70 -9.18 -7.22 -22.74
N LEU A 71 -9.61 -6.00 -22.96
CA LEU A 71 -9.92 -5.08 -21.88
C LEU A 71 -11.00 -5.68 -20.96
N HIS A 72 -10.65 -5.79 -19.69
CA HIS A 72 -11.57 -6.14 -18.61
C HIS A 72 -11.54 -5.05 -17.56
N LEU A 73 -12.68 -4.46 -17.31
CA LEU A 73 -12.89 -3.51 -16.22
C LEU A 73 -13.55 -4.27 -15.07
N TRP A 74 -12.76 -4.50 -14.02
CA TRP A 74 -13.16 -5.34 -12.91
C TRP A 74 -13.77 -4.50 -11.78
N GLU A 75 -14.92 -4.93 -11.28
CA GLU A 75 -15.59 -4.35 -10.12
C GLU A 75 -15.91 -5.46 -9.12
N THR A 76 -14.88 -6.17 -8.64
CA THR A 76 -15.01 -7.28 -7.70
C THR A 76 -14.14 -7.08 -6.48
N GLY A 77 -14.51 -7.68 -5.35
CA GLY A 77 -13.72 -7.65 -4.14
C GLY A 77 -13.46 -6.22 -3.65
N ILE A 78 -12.20 -5.93 -3.35
CA ILE A 78 -11.79 -4.63 -2.81
C ILE A 78 -12.04 -3.44 -3.77
N ILE A 79 -12.14 -3.70 -5.08
CA ILE A 79 -12.42 -2.64 -6.07
C ILE A 79 -13.80 -2.02 -5.89
N ARG A 80 -14.77 -2.75 -5.33
CA ARG A 80 -16.08 -2.19 -4.97
C ARG A 80 -15.98 -1.15 -3.85
N ILE A 81 -14.98 -1.28 -2.98
CA ILE A 81 -14.74 -0.34 -1.87
C ILE A 81 -13.99 0.90 -2.37
N THR A 82 -12.97 0.69 -3.19
CA THR A 82 -12.16 1.76 -3.80
C THR A 82 -11.52 1.25 -5.09
N ARG A 83 -11.48 2.08 -6.14
CA ARG A 83 -10.78 1.70 -7.38
C ARG A 83 -9.25 1.80 -7.29
N HIS A 84 -8.73 2.38 -6.21
CA HIS A 84 -7.29 2.50 -5.94
C HIS A 84 -6.89 1.84 -4.61
N PRO A 85 -7.08 0.52 -4.46
CA PRO A 85 -6.83 -0.15 -3.19
C PRO A 85 -5.38 -0.04 -2.74
N GLN A 86 -4.41 -0.12 -3.66
CA GLN A 86 -2.99 0.03 -3.32
C GLN A 86 -2.68 1.40 -2.69
N MET A 87 -3.28 2.47 -3.19
CA MET A 87 -3.13 3.81 -2.61
C MET A 87 -3.68 3.85 -1.18
N VAL A 88 -4.88 3.32 -0.98
CA VAL A 88 -5.51 3.28 0.36
C VAL A 88 -4.65 2.48 1.33
N GLY A 89 -4.22 1.29 0.93
CA GLY A 89 -3.32 0.47 1.76
C GLY A 89 -2.02 1.18 2.08
N GLN A 90 -1.42 1.88 1.11
CA GLN A 90 -0.20 2.64 1.33
C GLN A 90 -0.39 3.82 2.30
N VAL A 91 -1.51 4.54 2.20
CA VAL A 91 -1.84 5.62 3.16
C VAL A 91 -1.99 5.05 4.57
N MET A 92 -2.72 3.95 4.72
CA MET A 92 -2.90 3.28 6.01
C MET A 92 -1.57 2.79 6.60
N TRP A 93 -0.75 2.13 5.77
CA TRP A 93 0.57 1.64 6.17
C TRP A 93 1.49 2.79 6.61
N SER A 94 1.55 3.86 5.82
CA SER A 94 2.35 5.05 6.12
C SER A 94 1.91 5.75 7.40
N ALA A 95 0.60 5.89 7.60
CA ALA A 95 0.05 6.50 8.81
C ALA A 95 0.39 5.67 10.08
N ALA A 96 0.26 4.34 10.00
CA ALA A 96 0.59 3.46 11.12
C ALA A 96 2.08 3.51 11.47
N HIS A 97 2.97 3.48 10.48
CA HIS A 97 4.41 3.58 10.71
C HIS A 97 4.82 4.96 11.25
N LEU A 98 4.23 6.03 10.72
CA LEU A 98 4.47 7.37 11.22
C LEU A 98 3.97 7.56 12.66
N ALA A 99 2.84 6.95 13.01
CA ALA A 99 2.32 6.98 14.38
C ALA A 99 3.28 6.32 15.38
N MET A 100 4.01 5.28 14.96
CA MET A 100 4.98 4.57 15.79
C MET A 100 6.32 5.29 15.85
N VAL A 101 6.86 5.71 14.71
CA VAL A 101 8.18 6.36 14.60
C VAL A 101 7.97 7.79 14.15
N GLY A 102 7.86 8.71 15.11
CA GLY A 102 7.62 10.13 14.89
C GLY A 102 8.90 10.93 14.68
N SER A 103 9.75 10.58 13.69
CA SER A 103 10.89 11.40 13.31
C SER A 103 10.58 12.30 12.11
N THR A 104 11.31 13.41 11.97
CA THR A 104 11.15 14.30 10.80
C THR A 104 11.52 13.60 9.50
N PHE A 105 12.51 12.71 9.52
CA PHE A 105 12.86 11.89 8.37
C PHE A 105 11.70 10.96 7.97
N ASN A 106 11.14 10.25 8.95
CA ASN A 106 10.02 9.35 8.69
C ASN A 106 8.79 10.12 8.18
N ALA A 107 8.47 11.27 8.79
CA ALA A 107 7.35 12.11 8.35
C ALA A 107 7.49 12.55 6.88
N LEU A 108 8.69 13.03 6.49
CA LEU A 108 8.96 13.42 5.12
C LEU A 108 8.86 12.23 4.16
N THR A 109 9.45 11.09 4.54
CA THR A 109 9.44 9.88 3.73
C THR A 109 8.02 9.38 3.49
N MET A 110 7.19 9.31 4.53
CA MET A 110 5.79 8.89 4.42
C MET A 110 4.97 9.88 3.59
N ALA A 111 5.19 11.19 3.75
CA ALA A 111 4.52 12.22 2.94
C ALA A 111 4.88 12.08 1.44
N LEU A 112 6.14 11.86 1.11
CA LEU A 112 6.60 11.65 -0.27
C LEU A 112 6.01 10.36 -0.87
N LEU A 113 5.98 9.28 -0.09
CA LEU A 113 5.44 8.00 -0.52
C LEU A 113 3.93 8.10 -0.79
N VAL A 114 3.18 8.71 0.12
CA VAL A 114 1.74 8.98 -0.07
C VAL A 114 1.51 9.88 -1.28
N GLY A 115 2.27 10.97 -1.41
CA GLY A 115 2.21 11.88 -2.56
C GLY A 115 2.47 11.18 -3.88
N HIS A 116 3.45 10.27 -3.93
CA HIS A 116 3.71 9.43 -5.10
C HIS A 116 2.49 8.56 -5.47
N HIS A 117 1.87 7.90 -4.50
CA HIS A 117 0.69 7.07 -4.75
C HIS A 117 -0.53 7.88 -5.20
N LEU A 118 -0.77 9.05 -4.60
CA LEU A 118 -1.84 9.95 -5.02
C LEU A 118 -1.63 10.43 -6.47
N PHE A 119 -0.40 10.82 -6.82
CA PHE A 119 -0.05 11.17 -8.18
C PHE A 119 -0.24 9.99 -9.15
N ALA A 120 0.18 8.79 -8.76
CA ALA A 120 0.02 7.58 -9.57
C ALA A 120 -1.45 7.25 -9.84
N CYS A 121 -2.33 7.42 -8.84
CA CYS A 121 -3.78 7.25 -9.00
C CYS A 121 -4.38 8.26 -9.97
N TRP A 122 -4.06 9.55 -9.79
CA TRP A 122 -4.51 10.60 -10.68
C TRP A 122 -4.04 10.37 -12.13
N ASN A 123 -2.76 10.08 -12.32
CA ASN A 123 -2.20 9.83 -13.64
C ASN A 123 -2.74 8.52 -14.25
N GLY A 124 -2.98 7.49 -13.43
CA GLY A 124 -3.60 6.23 -13.84
C GLY A 124 -5.01 6.44 -14.37
N ASP A 125 -5.86 7.12 -13.62
CA ASP A 125 -7.23 7.46 -14.04
C ASP A 125 -7.25 8.28 -15.33
N ARG A 126 -6.36 9.27 -15.44
CA ARG A 126 -6.24 10.11 -16.65
C ARG A 126 -5.84 9.27 -17.88
N ARG A 127 -4.92 8.35 -17.69
CA ARG A 127 -4.43 7.48 -18.76
C ARG A 127 -5.50 6.49 -19.20
N LEU A 128 -6.20 5.84 -18.25
CA LEU A 128 -7.31 4.94 -18.55
C LEU A 128 -8.46 5.65 -19.26
N LEU A 129 -8.76 6.88 -18.84
CA LEU A 129 -9.78 7.70 -19.53
C LEU A 129 -9.39 8.05 -20.97
N ALA A 130 -8.12 8.41 -21.19
CA ALA A 130 -7.63 8.73 -22.54
C ALA A 130 -7.60 7.51 -23.47
N GLU A 131 -7.38 6.30 -22.93
CA GLU A 131 -7.22 5.08 -23.68
C GLU A 131 -8.56 4.35 -23.92
N HIS A 132 -9.46 4.38 -22.93
CA HIS A 132 -10.70 3.58 -22.94
C HIS A 132 -12.00 4.43 -22.95
N GLY A 133 -11.89 5.75 -22.87
CA GLY A 133 -13.03 6.66 -23.02
C GLY A 133 -14.24 6.31 -22.16
N GLU A 134 -15.40 6.17 -22.79
CA GLU A 134 -16.69 5.93 -22.11
C GLU A 134 -16.74 4.64 -21.30
N ASP A 135 -16.02 3.59 -21.69
CA ASP A 135 -15.96 2.34 -20.93
C ASP A 135 -15.37 2.56 -19.54
N PHE A 136 -14.33 3.41 -19.44
CA PHE A 136 -13.75 3.76 -18.16
C PHE A 136 -14.59 4.81 -17.40
N VAL A 137 -15.27 5.72 -18.08
CA VAL A 137 -16.21 6.66 -17.46
C VAL A 137 -17.26 5.89 -16.67
N ALA A 138 -17.87 4.87 -17.26
CA ALA A 138 -18.88 4.04 -16.62
C ALA A 138 -18.36 3.37 -15.33
N VAL A 139 -17.12 2.88 -15.32
CA VAL A 139 -16.48 2.32 -14.09
C VAL A 139 -16.22 3.40 -13.05
N ARG A 140 -15.73 4.55 -13.48
CA ARG A 140 -15.41 5.69 -12.62
C ARG A 140 -16.63 6.24 -11.90
N GLU A 141 -17.79 6.26 -12.57
CA GLU A 141 -19.06 6.69 -11.98
C GLU A 141 -19.57 5.76 -10.90
N ARG A 142 -19.39 4.44 -11.08
CA ARG A 142 -19.80 3.43 -10.09
C ARG A 142 -18.80 3.22 -8.96
N THR A 143 -17.56 3.67 -9.08
CA THR A 143 -16.50 3.48 -8.09
C THR A 143 -16.02 4.82 -7.53
N SER A 144 -15.24 4.76 -6.45
CA SER A 144 -14.64 5.96 -5.83
C SER A 144 -13.16 5.76 -5.54
N VAL A 145 -12.43 6.87 -5.43
CA VAL A 145 -11.06 6.90 -4.91
C VAL A 145 -11.08 6.74 -3.40
N VAL A 146 -11.95 7.51 -2.73
CA VAL A 146 -12.13 7.43 -1.28
C VAL A 146 -12.90 6.14 -0.95
N PRO A 147 -12.40 5.32 -0.02
CA PRO A 147 -13.05 4.07 0.36
C PRO A 147 -14.50 4.29 0.80
N PHE A 148 -15.38 3.39 0.37
CA PHE A 148 -16.81 3.37 0.67
C PHE A 148 -17.64 4.55 0.13
N GLN A 149 -17.03 5.60 -0.41
CA GLN A 149 -17.75 6.80 -0.85
C GLN A 149 -18.83 6.47 -1.90
N ALA A 150 -18.50 5.69 -2.94
CA ALA A 150 -19.47 5.31 -3.96
C ALA A 150 -20.64 4.48 -3.39
N ILE A 151 -20.39 3.70 -2.34
CA ILE A 151 -21.42 2.89 -1.66
C ILE A 151 -22.35 3.81 -0.86
N VAL A 152 -21.81 4.74 -0.09
CA VAL A 152 -22.59 5.73 0.69
C VAL A 152 -23.43 6.62 -0.21
N GLU A 153 -22.89 7.00 -1.36
CA GLU A 153 -23.59 7.81 -2.38
C GLU A 153 -24.61 7.00 -3.21
N GLY A 154 -24.72 5.69 -3.00
CA GLY A 154 -25.64 4.81 -3.73
C GLY A 154 -25.25 4.53 -5.18
N ARG A 155 -24.04 4.92 -5.61
CA ARG A 155 -23.50 4.65 -6.95
C ARG A 155 -22.97 3.23 -7.11
N GLN A 156 -22.53 2.62 -6.01
CA GLN A 156 -22.07 1.23 -5.94
C GLN A 156 -22.98 0.43 -5.02
N THR A 157 -23.35 -0.76 -5.47
CA THR A 157 -24.11 -1.71 -4.65
C THR A 157 -23.28 -2.95 -4.37
N LEU A 158 -23.28 -3.39 -3.11
CA LEU A 158 -22.65 -4.65 -2.73
C LEU A 158 -23.67 -5.78 -2.92
N PRO A 159 -23.30 -6.88 -3.60
CA PRO A 159 -24.19 -8.04 -3.70
C PRO A 159 -24.44 -8.63 -2.30
N PRO A 160 -25.59 -9.31 -2.08
CA PRO A 160 -25.92 -9.92 -0.77
C PRO A 160 -24.87 -10.90 -0.27
N ASP A 161 -24.12 -11.50 -1.18
CA ASP A 161 -23.05 -12.47 -0.89
C ASP A 161 -21.64 -11.89 -1.10
N TYR A 162 -21.48 -10.57 -0.98
CA TYR A 162 -20.22 -9.85 -1.19
C TYR A 162 -19.03 -10.45 -0.42
N TYR A 163 -19.28 -10.98 0.79
CA TYR A 163 -18.24 -11.64 1.56
C TYR A 163 -17.54 -12.77 0.80
N LYS A 164 -18.21 -13.44 -0.14
CA LYS A 164 -17.62 -14.48 -0.98
C LYS A 164 -16.57 -13.95 -1.94
N GLU A 165 -16.68 -12.68 -2.32
CA GLU A 165 -15.65 -12.02 -3.15
C GLU A 165 -14.33 -11.82 -2.36
N LEU A 166 -14.40 -11.76 -1.02
CA LEU A 166 -13.27 -11.59 -0.13
C LEU A 166 -12.75 -12.94 0.42
N VAL A 167 -13.60 -13.97 0.47
CA VAL A 167 -13.19 -15.32 0.91
C VAL A 167 -12.60 -16.09 -0.26
N ARG A 168 -11.39 -15.70 -0.67
CA ARG A 168 -10.64 -16.30 -1.78
C ARG A 168 -9.18 -16.53 -1.37
N ALA A 169 -8.51 -17.45 -2.08
CA ALA A 169 -7.12 -17.80 -1.78
C ALA A 169 -6.16 -16.60 -1.67
N PRO A 170 -6.23 -15.54 -2.52
CA PRO A 170 -5.38 -14.38 -2.36
C PRO A 170 -5.51 -13.69 -0.98
N TYR A 171 -6.73 -13.54 -0.48
CA TYR A 171 -6.95 -12.92 0.84
C TYR A 171 -6.46 -13.79 1.99
N ALA A 172 -6.62 -15.12 1.88
CA ALA A 172 -6.07 -16.05 2.86
C ALA A 172 -4.53 -15.99 2.88
N LEU A 173 -3.89 -15.94 1.70
CA LEU A 173 -2.43 -15.78 1.58
C LEU A 173 -1.96 -14.45 2.17
N ILE A 174 -2.70 -13.35 1.95
CA ILE A 174 -2.40 -12.05 2.53
C ILE A 174 -2.49 -12.13 4.06
N ALA A 175 -3.55 -12.72 4.61
CA ALA A 175 -3.72 -12.88 6.05
C ALA A 175 -2.55 -13.66 6.67
N VAL A 176 -2.21 -14.83 6.12
CA VAL A 176 -1.11 -15.67 6.61
C VAL A 176 0.24 -14.95 6.45
N GLY A 177 0.48 -14.32 5.30
CA GLY A 177 1.71 -13.57 5.06
C GLY A 177 1.87 -12.38 6.01
N THR A 178 0.79 -11.66 6.30
CA THR A 178 0.79 -10.54 7.25
C THR A 178 1.05 -11.00 8.67
N LEU A 179 0.43 -12.10 9.10
CA LEU A 179 0.71 -12.70 10.42
C LEU A 179 2.15 -13.19 10.51
N GLY A 180 2.68 -13.77 9.43
CA GLY A 180 4.09 -14.15 9.33
C GLY A 180 5.03 -12.95 9.43
N ALA A 181 4.72 -11.86 8.74
CA ALA A 181 5.48 -10.60 8.84
C ALA A 181 5.41 -10.00 10.26
N TYR A 182 4.24 -10.07 10.89
CA TYR A 182 4.09 -9.67 12.30
C TYR A 182 5.01 -10.47 13.22
N ALA A 183 4.98 -11.80 13.10
CA ALA A 183 5.84 -12.67 13.90
C ALA A 183 7.35 -12.46 13.63
N ALA A 184 7.71 -12.12 12.38
CA ALA A 184 9.08 -11.84 11.98
C ALA A 184 9.55 -10.41 12.31
N HIS A 185 8.65 -9.49 12.65
CA HIS A 185 8.98 -8.07 12.82
C HIS A 185 10.09 -7.78 13.84
N PRO A 186 10.16 -8.45 15.02
CA PRO A 186 11.28 -8.28 15.95
C PRO A 186 12.64 -8.66 15.34
N TRP A 187 12.68 -9.70 14.51
CA TRP A 187 13.90 -10.10 13.79
C TRP A 187 14.29 -9.11 12.72
N MET A 188 13.31 -8.51 12.03
CA MET A 188 13.53 -7.45 11.05
C MET A 188 14.10 -6.19 11.73
N GLN A 189 13.58 -5.81 12.89
CA GLN A 189 14.10 -4.68 13.68
C GLN A 189 15.52 -4.96 14.19
N ALA A 190 15.79 -6.16 14.70
CA ALA A 190 17.13 -6.54 15.14
C ALA A 190 18.15 -6.53 13.98
N GLY A 191 17.74 -7.02 12.80
CA GLY A 191 18.54 -6.96 11.59
C GLY A 191 18.82 -5.53 11.13
N ALA A 192 17.84 -4.66 11.18
CA ALA A 192 17.99 -3.24 10.86
C ALA A 192 18.95 -2.52 11.84
N ALA A 193 18.83 -2.83 13.15
CA ALA A 193 19.75 -2.29 14.16
C ALA A 193 21.18 -2.77 13.94
N LEU A 194 21.35 -4.06 13.64
CA LEU A 194 22.67 -4.62 13.31
C LEU A 194 23.27 -3.94 12.08
N PHE A 195 22.49 -3.75 11.03
CA PHE A 195 22.92 -3.09 9.80
C PHE A 195 23.40 -1.65 10.06
N ARG A 196 22.67 -0.86 10.85
CA ARG A 196 23.08 0.49 11.25
C ARG A 196 24.40 0.49 12.01
N ASN A 197 24.60 -0.47 12.90
CA ASN A 197 25.78 -0.56 13.76
C ASN A 197 27.04 -1.09 13.03
N THR A 198 26.93 -1.62 11.82
CA THR A 198 28.10 -2.12 11.05
C THR A 198 28.98 -1.02 10.46
N GLY A 199 28.60 0.27 10.60
CA GLY A 199 29.34 1.41 10.03
C GLY A 199 29.32 1.49 8.50
N LEU A 200 28.62 0.57 7.83
CA LEU A 200 28.49 0.61 6.36
C LEU A 200 27.74 1.85 5.88
N VAL A 201 26.97 2.48 6.75
CA VAL A 201 26.20 3.69 6.46
C VAL A 201 26.98 4.96 6.81
N GLU A 202 27.85 4.92 7.83
CA GLU A 202 28.68 6.06 8.24
C GLU A 202 29.91 6.27 7.35
N GLY A 203 30.30 5.24 6.59
CA GLY A 203 31.52 5.23 5.78
C GLY A 203 31.41 5.89 4.40
N GLY A 204 30.36 6.55 4.03
CA GLY A 204 30.26 7.35 2.79
C GLY A 204 30.34 6.53 1.48
N VAL A 205 29.89 5.28 1.47
CA VAL A 205 29.94 4.38 0.30
C VAL A 205 28.56 4.24 -0.40
N LEU A 206 27.62 5.16 -0.15
CA LEU A 206 26.39 5.25 -0.97
C LEU A 206 26.17 6.70 -1.38
#